data_48df5bd7cc8ac64ee1ba59757f5bf0d4
#
_entry.id   48df5bd7cc8ac64ee1ba59757f5bf0d4
#
_cell.length_a   1.000
_cell.length_b   1.000
_cell.length_c   1.000
_cell.angle_alpha   90.00
_cell.angle_beta   90.00
_cell.angle_gamma   90.00
#
_symmetry.space_group_name_H-M   'P 1'
#
loop_
_entity.id
_entity.type
_entity.pdbx_description
1 polymer ?
#
loop_
_entity_poly.entity_id
_entity_poly.type
_entity_poly.pdbx_seq_one_letter_code
_entity_poly.pdbx_strand_id
1 'polypeptide(L)'
;REQAEMEKERQRLIVQKETEEEAVKGGITQARRVKTQYERELIRKKADLNTLKSKAEELGGGNLQQAFVEANIAVNATYHNMERIERIVEAEKRLLNRFTNALDDATELEIGPIKDQVQIWLAAVTRGKWTQLEMDSKLNVTRIDGPASLPIEGEKVGSGGLKQVIHGLIRLAVACKIHDDKAADNPEFPPVALVMDESQGHVDDERVRRLVGRFNTEIERGRVQVIALSHRRNEFQALNARNYNVERREATDDRDIEQ
;
A
#
# COMPACT_ATOMS: atom_id res chain seq x y z
N ARG A 1 1.27 23.12 -12.38
CA ARG A 1 0.49 22.38 -13.41
C ARG A 1 1.01 20.95 -13.56
N GLU A 2 2.31 20.76 -13.78
CA GLU A 2 2.93 19.42 -13.94
C GLU A 2 2.75 18.51 -12.72
N GLN A 3 2.87 19.02 -11.49
CA GLN A 3 2.66 18.20 -10.27
C GLN A 3 1.21 17.69 -10.15
N ALA A 4 0.23 18.49 -10.56
CA ALA A 4 -1.16 18.07 -10.56
C ALA A 4 -1.46 17.03 -11.65
N GLU A 5 -0.72 17.05 -12.75
CA GLU A 5 -0.82 16.04 -13.81
C GLU A 5 -0.16 14.72 -13.38
N MET A 6 1.02 14.76 -12.75
CA MET A 6 1.69 13.55 -12.22
C MET A 6 0.87 12.89 -11.11
N GLU A 7 0.27 13.67 -10.21
CA GLU A 7 -0.58 13.11 -9.16
C GLU A 7 -1.85 12.46 -9.73
N LYS A 8 -2.45 13.07 -10.77
CA LYS A 8 -3.57 12.46 -11.50
C LYS A 8 -3.17 11.17 -12.20
N GLU A 9 -2.01 11.14 -12.84
CA GLU A 9 -1.50 9.94 -13.51
C GLU A 9 -1.19 8.84 -12.51
N ARG A 10 -0.56 9.18 -11.38
CA ARG A 10 -0.32 8.23 -10.28
C ARG A 10 -1.61 7.65 -9.71
N GLN A 11 -2.61 8.50 -9.46
CA GLN A 11 -3.93 8.01 -9.01
C GLN A 11 -4.60 7.12 -10.06
N ARG A 12 -4.47 7.45 -11.34
CA ARG A 12 -5.00 6.65 -12.43
C ARG A 12 -4.36 5.27 -12.48
N LEU A 13 -3.04 5.19 -12.34
CA LEU A 13 -2.30 3.93 -12.30
C LEU A 13 -2.65 3.08 -11.07
N ILE A 14 -2.86 3.70 -9.90
CA ILE A 14 -3.31 3.00 -8.69
C ILE A 14 -4.71 2.39 -8.91
N VAL A 15 -5.65 3.16 -9.44
CA VAL A 15 -7.02 2.67 -9.72
C VAL A 15 -7.02 1.58 -10.78
N GLN A 16 -6.22 1.75 -11.85
CA GLN A 16 -6.08 0.72 -12.88
C GLN A 16 -5.53 -0.58 -12.30
N LYS A 17 -4.52 -0.51 -11.44
CA LYS A 17 -3.95 -1.66 -10.76
C LYS A 17 -4.97 -2.37 -9.86
N GLU A 18 -5.71 -1.63 -9.03
CA GLU A 18 -6.73 -2.21 -8.16
C GLU A 18 -7.81 -2.94 -8.99
N THR A 19 -8.19 -2.35 -10.14
CA THR A 19 -9.16 -2.95 -11.06
C THR A 19 -8.63 -4.24 -11.71
N GLU A 20 -7.37 -4.24 -12.13
CA GLU A 20 -6.72 -5.42 -12.73
C GLU A 20 -6.53 -6.54 -11.69
N GLU A 21 -6.15 -6.21 -10.46
CA GLU A 21 -6.01 -7.17 -9.36
C GLU A 21 -7.37 -7.81 -8.99
N GLU A 22 -8.44 -7.03 -8.94
CA GLU A 22 -9.79 -7.55 -8.72
C GLU A 22 -10.27 -8.43 -9.87
N ALA A 23 -9.96 -8.06 -11.11
CA ALA A 23 -10.30 -8.87 -12.29
C ALA A 23 -9.58 -10.23 -12.26
N VAL A 24 -8.28 -10.26 -11.92
CA VAL A 24 -7.52 -11.51 -11.78
C VAL A 24 -8.05 -12.36 -10.61
N LYS A 25 -8.34 -11.76 -9.45
CA LYS A 25 -8.96 -12.47 -8.31
C LYS A 25 -10.34 -13.04 -8.69
N GLY A 26 -11.12 -12.28 -9.44
CA GLY A 26 -12.40 -12.72 -10.00
C GLY A 26 -12.24 -13.92 -10.93
N GLY A 27 -11.29 -13.87 -11.87
CA GLY A 27 -10.93 -14.95 -12.79
C GLY A 27 -10.54 -16.24 -12.06
N ILE A 28 -9.66 -16.14 -11.07
CA ILE A 28 -9.24 -17.29 -10.24
C ILE A 28 -10.44 -17.91 -9.50
N THR A 29 -11.32 -17.07 -8.95
CA THR A 29 -12.51 -17.55 -8.24
C THR A 29 -13.47 -18.27 -9.18
N GLN A 30 -13.67 -17.75 -10.39
CA GLN A 30 -14.49 -18.37 -11.42
C GLN A 30 -13.89 -19.68 -11.89
N ALA A 31 -12.58 -19.73 -12.16
CA ALA A 31 -11.88 -20.94 -12.55
C ALA A 31 -11.99 -22.04 -11.47
N ARG A 32 -11.89 -21.69 -10.17
CA ARG A 32 -12.12 -22.61 -9.06
C ARG A 32 -13.55 -23.19 -9.05
N ARG A 33 -14.56 -22.35 -9.28
CA ARG A 33 -15.96 -22.81 -9.36
C ARG A 33 -16.16 -23.78 -10.51
N VAL A 34 -15.62 -23.46 -11.68
CA VAL A 34 -15.66 -24.31 -12.87
C VAL A 34 -14.96 -25.64 -12.61
N LYS A 35 -13.76 -25.64 -12.00
CA LYS A 35 -13.06 -26.85 -11.57
C LYS A 35 -13.93 -27.73 -10.68
N THR A 36 -14.52 -27.16 -9.61
CA THR A 36 -15.39 -27.90 -8.69
C THR A 36 -16.62 -28.50 -9.41
N GLN A 37 -17.16 -27.78 -10.39
CA GLN A 37 -18.26 -28.29 -11.21
C GLN A 37 -17.83 -29.51 -12.03
N TYR A 38 -16.68 -29.43 -12.71
CA TYR A 38 -16.14 -30.57 -13.48
C TYR A 38 -15.76 -31.75 -12.60
N GLU A 39 -15.23 -31.54 -11.41
CA GLU A 39 -14.97 -32.60 -10.44
C GLU A 39 -16.25 -33.36 -10.06
N ARG A 40 -17.34 -32.64 -9.77
CA ARG A 40 -18.64 -33.24 -9.47
C ARG A 40 -19.21 -34.01 -10.67
N GLU A 41 -19.09 -33.45 -11.87
CA GLU A 41 -19.54 -34.09 -13.11
C GLU A 41 -18.72 -35.35 -13.42
N LEU A 42 -17.41 -35.31 -13.18
CA LEU A 42 -16.53 -36.49 -13.34
C LEU A 42 -16.92 -37.62 -12.37
N ILE A 43 -17.20 -37.29 -11.11
CA ILE A 43 -17.64 -38.26 -10.10
C ILE A 43 -18.96 -38.92 -10.56
N ARG A 44 -19.90 -38.10 -11.02
CA ARG A 44 -21.20 -38.58 -11.51
C ARG A 44 -21.03 -39.51 -12.72
N LYS A 45 -20.26 -39.09 -13.73
CA LYS A 45 -19.99 -39.89 -14.92
C LYS A 45 -19.25 -41.20 -14.62
N LYS A 46 -18.31 -41.19 -13.65
CA LYS A 46 -17.67 -42.43 -13.18
C LYS A 46 -18.66 -43.40 -12.52
N ALA A 47 -19.60 -42.88 -11.73
CA ALA A 47 -20.65 -43.69 -11.12
C ALA A 47 -21.58 -44.31 -12.19
N ASP A 48 -22.00 -43.50 -13.18
CA ASP A 48 -22.81 -43.96 -14.31
C ASP A 48 -22.07 -45.02 -15.12
N LEU A 49 -20.78 -44.84 -15.38
CA LEU A 49 -19.93 -45.80 -16.07
C LEU A 49 -19.86 -47.15 -15.33
N ASN A 50 -19.66 -47.12 -14.01
CA ASN A 50 -19.65 -48.32 -13.19
C ASN A 50 -20.99 -49.05 -13.23
N THR A 51 -22.11 -48.32 -13.18
CA THR A 51 -23.46 -48.87 -13.27
C THR A 51 -23.70 -49.52 -14.65
N LEU A 52 -23.24 -48.86 -15.73
CA LEU A 52 -23.34 -49.42 -17.08
C LEU A 52 -22.48 -50.68 -17.24
N LYS A 53 -21.27 -50.69 -16.64
CA LYS A 53 -20.37 -51.83 -16.64
C LYS A 53 -21.02 -53.04 -15.96
N SER A 54 -21.62 -52.87 -14.78
CA SER A 54 -22.31 -53.93 -14.07
C SER A 54 -23.51 -54.46 -14.88
N LYS A 55 -24.29 -53.57 -15.49
CA LYS A 55 -25.43 -53.98 -16.37
C LYS A 55 -24.96 -54.69 -17.64
N ALA A 56 -23.83 -54.30 -18.23
CA ALA A 56 -23.25 -54.94 -19.38
C ALA A 56 -22.78 -56.38 -19.06
N GLU A 57 -22.22 -56.57 -17.88
CA GLU A 57 -21.81 -57.88 -17.38
C GLU A 57 -22.99 -58.79 -17.12
N GLU A 58 -24.14 -58.26 -16.66
CA GLU A 58 -25.36 -59.01 -16.39
C GLU A 58 -26.13 -59.42 -17.67
N LEU A 59 -26.14 -58.57 -18.71
CA LEU A 59 -27.04 -58.70 -19.85
C LEU A 59 -26.41 -59.21 -21.17
N GLY A 60 -25.09 -59.35 -21.26
CA GLY A 60 -24.36 -59.97 -22.37
C GLY A 60 -24.69 -59.47 -23.81
N GLY A 61 -25.10 -58.20 -23.98
CA GLY A 61 -25.65 -57.72 -25.26
C GLY A 61 -24.84 -56.59 -25.92
N GLY A 62 -24.70 -56.58 -27.24
CA GLY A 62 -23.89 -55.70 -28.05
C GLY A 62 -24.22 -54.20 -27.94
N ASN A 63 -25.47 -53.81 -27.68
CA ASN A 63 -25.87 -52.39 -27.50
C ASN A 63 -25.30 -51.78 -26.21
N LEU A 64 -25.09 -52.60 -25.18
CA LEU A 64 -24.50 -52.13 -23.91
C LEU A 64 -23.00 -51.89 -24.02
N GLN A 65 -22.32 -52.63 -24.88
CA GLN A 65 -20.90 -52.44 -25.18
C GLN A 65 -20.64 -51.07 -25.83
N GLN A 66 -21.52 -50.67 -26.77
CA GLN A 66 -21.45 -49.33 -27.38
C GLN A 66 -21.70 -48.22 -26.37
N ALA A 67 -22.75 -48.33 -25.54
CA ALA A 67 -23.04 -47.36 -24.48
C ALA A 67 -21.89 -47.25 -23.46
N PHE A 68 -21.21 -48.34 -23.14
CA PHE A 68 -20.03 -48.34 -22.29
C PHE A 68 -18.85 -47.60 -22.95
N VAL A 69 -18.59 -47.79 -24.25
CA VAL A 69 -17.54 -47.09 -24.98
C VAL A 69 -17.81 -45.60 -25.03
N GLU A 70 -19.05 -45.19 -25.34
CA GLU A 70 -19.45 -43.78 -25.37
C GLU A 70 -19.29 -43.10 -23.99
N ALA A 71 -19.73 -43.78 -22.93
CA ALA A 71 -19.57 -43.27 -21.55
C ALA A 71 -18.10 -43.14 -21.17
N ASN A 72 -17.24 -44.08 -21.58
CA ASN A 72 -15.79 -43.99 -21.32
C ASN A 72 -15.13 -42.84 -22.06
N ILE A 73 -15.49 -42.59 -23.32
CA ILE A 73 -15.04 -41.43 -24.11
C ILE A 73 -15.45 -40.13 -23.39
N ALA A 74 -16.70 -40.04 -22.92
CA ALA A 74 -17.19 -38.85 -22.21
C ALA A 74 -16.45 -38.61 -20.89
N VAL A 75 -16.12 -39.65 -20.12
CA VAL A 75 -15.32 -39.59 -18.90
C VAL A 75 -13.91 -39.08 -19.21
N ASN A 76 -13.26 -39.64 -20.23
CA ASN A 76 -11.91 -39.21 -20.62
C ASN A 76 -11.88 -37.78 -21.13
N ALA A 77 -12.85 -37.34 -21.91
CA ALA A 77 -12.96 -35.94 -22.35
C ALA A 77 -13.13 -34.99 -21.16
N THR A 78 -13.95 -35.37 -20.17
CA THR A 78 -14.12 -34.57 -18.94
C THR A 78 -12.84 -34.51 -18.14
N TYR A 79 -12.10 -35.61 -18.05
CA TYR A 79 -10.80 -35.66 -17.37
C TYR A 79 -9.76 -34.72 -18.03
N HIS A 80 -9.64 -34.78 -19.36
CA HIS A 80 -8.74 -33.88 -20.08
C HIS A 80 -9.12 -32.40 -19.95
N ASN A 81 -10.40 -32.07 -19.93
CA ASN A 81 -10.84 -30.70 -19.65
C ASN A 81 -10.49 -30.25 -18.24
N MET A 82 -10.62 -31.13 -17.26
CA MET A 82 -10.23 -30.85 -15.88
C MET A 82 -8.73 -30.55 -15.78
N GLU A 83 -7.88 -31.40 -16.37
CA GLU A 83 -6.41 -31.17 -16.40
C GLU A 83 -6.04 -29.85 -17.10
N ARG A 84 -6.76 -29.50 -18.18
CA ARG A 84 -6.55 -28.22 -18.87
C ARG A 84 -6.89 -27.04 -17.97
N ILE A 85 -8.02 -27.11 -17.22
CA ILE A 85 -8.42 -26.06 -16.28
C ILE A 85 -7.42 -25.97 -15.13
N GLU A 86 -6.95 -27.08 -14.60
CA GLU A 86 -5.92 -27.09 -13.55
C GLU A 86 -4.64 -26.36 -13.99
N ARG A 87 -4.19 -26.61 -15.23
CA ARG A 87 -3.04 -25.90 -15.80
C ARG A 87 -3.27 -24.39 -15.93
N ILE A 88 -4.46 -23.97 -16.34
CA ILE A 88 -4.82 -22.54 -16.44
C ILE A 88 -4.81 -21.91 -15.04
N VAL A 89 -5.47 -22.51 -14.06
CA VAL A 89 -5.51 -22.01 -12.68
C VAL A 89 -4.12 -21.90 -12.09
N GLU A 90 -3.24 -22.86 -12.35
CA GLU A 90 -1.87 -22.84 -11.88
C GLU A 90 -1.04 -21.73 -12.56
N ALA A 91 -1.25 -21.52 -13.86
CA ALA A 91 -0.60 -20.43 -14.59
C ALA A 91 -1.05 -19.06 -14.10
N GLU A 92 -2.35 -18.87 -13.83
CA GLU A 92 -2.91 -17.64 -13.27
C GLU A 92 -2.36 -17.35 -11.86
N LYS A 93 -2.25 -18.38 -10.99
CA LYS A 93 -1.64 -18.23 -9.68
C LYS A 93 -0.17 -17.80 -9.76
N ARG A 94 0.61 -18.41 -10.67
CA ARG A 94 2.01 -18.03 -10.88
C ARG A 94 2.14 -16.61 -11.39
N LEU A 95 1.24 -16.20 -12.29
CA LEU A 95 1.20 -14.84 -12.80
C LEU A 95 0.89 -13.83 -11.67
N LEU A 96 -0.15 -14.11 -10.87
CA LEU A 96 -0.51 -13.28 -9.73
C LEU A 96 0.66 -13.13 -8.75
N ASN A 97 1.32 -14.24 -8.39
CA ASN A 97 2.47 -14.20 -7.49
C ASN A 97 3.63 -13.36 -8.07
N ARG A 98 3.90 -13.49 -9.37
CA ARG A 98 4.93 -12.67 -10.04
C ARG A 98 4.57 -11.18 -10.03
N PHE A 99 3.31 -10.86 -10.30
CA PHE A 99 2.82 -9.48 -10.22
C PHE A 99 2.93 -8.91 -8.82
N THR A 100 2.51 -9.67 -7.81
CA THR A 100 2.63 -9.25 -6.41
C THR A 100 4.08 -9.00 -6.03
N ASN A 101 4.97 -9.93 -6.33
CA ASN A 101 6.40 -9.77 -6.04
C ASN A 101 7.02 -8.58 -6.77
N ALA A 102 6.75 -8.42 -8.07
CA ALA A 102 7.27 -7.28 -8.84
C ALA A 102 6.78 -5.93 -8.29
N LEU A 103 5.55 -5.91 -7.77
CA LEU A 103 4.99 -4.73 -7.14
C LEU A 103 5.63 -4.45 -5.79
N ASP A 104 5.83 -5.49 -4.97
CA ASP A 104 6.50 -5.37 -3.68
C ASP A 104 7.94 -4.87 -3.89
N ASP A 105 8.66 -5.42 -4.88
CA ASP A 105 9.99 -4.96 -5.27
C ASP A 105 9.99 -3.49 -5.73
N ALA A 106 9.06 -3.10 -6.59
CA ALA A 106 8.93 -1.71 -7.05
C ALA A 106 8.56 -0.76 -5.90
N THR A 107 7.69 -1.21 -5.00
CA THR A 107 7.30 -0.45 -3.79
C THR A 107 8.50 -0.28 -2.85
N GLU A 108 9.28 -1.33 -2.62
CA GLU A 108 10.47 -1.27 -1.76
C GLU A 108 11.54 -0.33 -2.34
N LEU A 109 11.74 -0.31 -3.67
CA LEU A 109 12.65 0.63 -4.33
C LEU A 109 12.25 2.10 -4.09
N GLU A 110 10.96 2.41 -4.07
CA GLU A 110 10.46 3.77 -3.85
C GLU A 110 10.37 4.14 -2.37
N ILE A 111 9.89 3.23 -1.54
CA ILE A 111 9.61 3.48 -0.12
C ILE A 111 10.80 3.14 0.76
N GLY A 112 11.63 2.18 0.38
CA GLY A 112 12.79 1.76 1.15
C GLY A 112 13.67 2.93 1.59
N PRO A 113 14.13 3.81 0.69
CA PRO A 113 14.93 4.98 1.06
C PRO A 113 14.23 5.93 2.03
N ILE A 114 12.91 6.12 1.88
CA ILE A 114 12.10 6.94 2.79
C ILE A 114 12.05 6.28 4.17
N LYS A 115 11.77 5.00 4.22
CA LYS A 115 11.71 4.21 5.44
C LYS A 115 13.02 4.26 6.21
N ASP A 116 14.14 4.00 5.54
CA ASP A 116 15.48 4.02 6.13
C ASP A 116 15.83 5.40 6.71
N GLN A 117 15.52 6.45 5.97
CA GLN A 117 15.76 7.81 6.42
C GLN A 117 14.90 8.17 7.64
N VAL A 118 13.62 7.76 7.63
CA VAL A 118 12.72 7.96 8.77
C VAL A 118 13.20 7.18 9.99
N GLN A 119 13.68 5.95 9.84
CA GLN A 119 14.24 5.17 10.95
C GLN A 119 15.45 5.85 11.59
N ILE A 120 16.40 6.33 10.78
CA ILE A 120 17.58 7.05 11.27
C ILE A 120 17.15 8.29 12.07
N TRP A 121 16.22 9.07 11.53
CA TRP A 121 15.76 10.29 12.20
C TRP A 121 14.91 10.00 13.44
N LEU A 122 14.07 8.95 13.39
CA LEU A 122 13.27 8.54 14.52
C LEU A 122 14.14 8.09 15.70
N ALA A 123 15.18 7.31 15.44
CA ALA A 123 16.16 6.93 16.45
C ALA A 123 16.81 8.16 17.08
N ALA A 124 17.20 9.14 16.28
CA ALA A 124 17.82 10.37 16.78
C ALA A 124 16.83 11.23 17.60
N VAL A 125 15.59 11.43 17.14
CA VAL A 125 14.57 12.23 17.83
C VAL A 125 14.13 11.56 19.13
N THR A 126 14.10 10.23 19.18
CA THR A 126 13.63 9.44 20.34
C THR A 126 14.76 8.96 21.24
N ARG A 127 16.03 9.38 20.99
CA ARG A 127 17.23 8.92 21.72
C ARG A 127 17.40 7.41 21.71
N GLY A 128 17.15 6.77 20.57
CA GLY A 128 17.26 5.32 20.41
C GLY A 128 16.12 4.50 21.03
N LYS A 129 15.09 5.16 21.54
CA LYS A 129 13.93 4.43 22.09
C LYS A 129 13.15 3.69 21.00
N TRP A 130 13.09 4.23 19.82
CA TRP A 130 12.42 3.66 18.65
C TRP A 130 13.41 3.69 17.48
N THR A 131 13.74 2.52 16.95
CA THR A 131 14.83 2.38 15.98
C THR A 131 14.41 1.70 14.70
N GLN A 132 13.31 0.95 14.72
CA GLN A 132 12.82 0.24 13.55
C GLN A 132 11.36 0.60 13.29
N LEU A 133 11.02 0.64 12.01
CA LEU A 133 9.72 1.06 11.52
C LEU A 133 9.39 0.24 10.27
N GLU A 134 8.20 -0.33 10.22
CA GLU A 134 7.63 -0.93 9.02
C GLU A 134 6.52 -0.04 8.47
N MET A 135 6.49 0.11 7.17
CA MET A 135 5.49 0.89 6.45
C MET A 135 4.90 0.09 5.30
N ASP A 136 3.62 0.31 5.05
CA ASP A 136 2.97 -0.23 3.85
C ASP A 136 3.25 0.64 2.61
N SER A 137 2.75 0.20 1.45
CA SER A 137 2.86 0.92 0.17
C SER A 137 2.20 2.31 0.17
N LYS A 138 1.41 2.65 1.18
CA LYS A 138 0.76 3.95 1.36
C LYS A 138 1.47 4.84 2.37
N LEU A 139 2.66 4.45 2.82
CA LEU A 139 3.44 5.10 3.89
C LEU A 139 2.74 5.09 5.27
N ASN A 140 1.76 4.20 5.49
CA ASN A 140 1.21 4.02 6.81
C ASN A 140 2.14 3.13 7.64
N VAL A 141 2.37 3.53 8.88
CA VAL A 141 3.18 2.75 9.81
C VAL A 141 2.40 1.54 10.29
N THR A 142 2.89 0.36 9.99
CA THR A 142 2.27 -0.91 10.36
C THR A 142 2.88 -1.49 11.64
N ARG A 143 4.17 -1.20 11.88
CA ARG A 143 4.89 -1.69 13.06
C ARG A 143 5.99 -0.71 13.47
N ILE A 144 6.30 -0.68 14.77
CA ILE A 144 7.42 0.09 15.32
C ILE A 144 8.07 -0.70 16.45
N ASP A 145 9.38 -0.82 16.41
CA ASP A 145 10.18 -1.54 17.38
C ASP A 145 11.27 -0.66 18.01
N GLY A 146 11.61 -0.99 19.25
CA GLY A 146 12.72 -0.40 19.96
C GLY A 146 13.50 -1.44 20.77
N PRO A 147 14.74 -1.16 21.14
CA PRO A 147 15.63 -2.15 21.77
C PRO A 147 15.14 -2.69 23.11
N ALA A 148 14.22 -2.02 23.78
CA ALA A 148 13.71 -2.38 25.10
C ALA A 148 12.18 -2.56 25.14
N SER A 149 11.50 -2.52 24.02
CA SER A 149 10.03 -2.56 23.97
C SER A 149 9.53 -3.68 23.05
N LEU A 150 8.41 -4.26 23.44
CA LEU A 150 7.67 -5.14 22.54
C LEU A 150 7.21 -4.35 21.31
N PRO A 151 7.18 -4.99 20.13
CA PRO A 151 6.69 -4.35 18.93
C PRO A 151 5.24 -3.85 19.12
N ILE A 152 4.96 -2.67 18.60
CA ILE A 152 3.61 -2.10 18.59
C ILE A 152 3.11 -2.19 17.16
N GLU A 153 1.98 -2.87 16.95
CA GLU A 153 1.42 -3.16 15.63
C GLU A 153 0.05 -2.51 15.43
N GLY A 154 -0.26 -2.21 14.17
CA GLY A 154 -1.57 -1.74 13.73
C GLY A 154 -1.95 -0.36 14.25
N GLU A 155 -3.24 -0.14 14.48
CA GLU A 155 -3.80 1.16 14.92
C GLU A 155 -3.26 1.64 16.27
N LYS A 156 -2.68 0.76 17.08
CA LYS A 156 -2.08 1.07 18.38
C LYS A 156 -0.66 1.62 18.28
N VAL A 157 -0.12 1.76 17.07
CA VAL A 157 1.25 2.26 16.85
C VAL A 157 1.41 3.65 17.47
N GLY A 158 2.00 3.66 18.65
CA GLY A 158 2.46 4.86 19.35
C GLY A 158 1.38 5.69 20.05
N SER A 159 1.83 6.53 20.99
CA SER A 159 1.02 7.61 21.58
C SER A 159 0.74 8.69 20.51
N GLY A 160 -0.27 9.54 20.75
CA GLY A 160 -0.57 10.65 19.83
C GLY A 160 0.65 11.48 19.47
N GLY A 161 1.50 11.80 20.45
CA GLY A 161 2.75 12.55 20.21
C GLY A 161 3.77 11.77 19.37
N LEU A 162 3.92 10.45 19.54
CA LEU A 162 4.81 9.66 18.70
C LEU A 162 4.32 9.59 17.25
N LYS A 163 3.02 9.42 17.04
CA LYS A 163 2.42 9.44 15.70
C LYS A 163 2.72 10.76 14.98
N GLN A 164 2.57 11.88 15.66
CA GLN A 164 2.86 13.22 15.10
C GLN A 164 4.33 13.37 14.71
N VAL A 165 5.26 12.90 15.55
CA VAL A 165 6.69 12.88 15.22
C VAL A 165 6.94 12.05 13.97
N ILE A 166 6.43 10.84 13.92
CA ILE A 166 6.62 9.94 12.77
C ILE A 166 6.04 10.54 11.49
N HIS A 167 4.82 11.08 11.54
CA HIS A 167 4.21 11.73 10.37
C HIS A 167 5.02 12.94 9.91
N GLY A 168 5.58 13.74 10.84
CA GLY A 168 6.47 14.84 10.50
C GLY A 168 7.74 14.36 9.80
N LEU A 169 8.34 13.28 10.30
CA LEU A 169 9.55 12.68 9.71
C LEU A 169 9.27 12.04 8.34
N ILE A 170 8.12 11.38 8.16
CA ILE A 170 7.73 10.83 6.86
C ILE A 170 7.55 11.94 5.83
N ARG A 171 6.82 13.02 6.17
CA ARG A 171 6.65 14.16 5.27
C ARG A 171 7.98 14.79 4.89
N LEU A 172 8.88 14.96 5.86
CA LEU A 172 10.23 15.46 5.61
C LEU A 172 11.02 14.54 4.68
N ALA A 173 11.00 13.22 4.92
CA ALA A 173 11.73 12.26 4.10
C ALA A 173 11.19 12.21 2.66
N VAL A 174 9.87 12.26 2.49
CA VAL A 174 9.23 12.35 1.16
C VAL A 174 9.64 13.64 0.45
N ALA A 175 9.61 14.78 1.12
CA ALA A 175 10.02 16.05 0.54
C ALA A 175 11.50 16.03 0.11
N CYS A 176 12.38 15.48 0.96
CA CYS A 176 13.80 15.31 0.62
C CYS A 176 14.00 14.38 -0.58
N LYS A 177 13.29 13.25 -0.63
CA LYS A 177 13.38 12.33 -1.78
C LYS A 177 12.89 12.99 -3.07
N ILE A 178 11.77 13.70 -3.03
CA ILE A 178 11.27 14.44 -4.21
C ILE A 178 12.31 15.46 -4.67
N HIS A 179 12.92 16.19 -3.74
CA HIS A 179 13.98 17.14 -4.08
C HIS A 179 15.18 16.45 -4.72
N ASP A 180 15.69 15.38 -4.10
CA ASP A 180 16.89 14.68 -4.56
C ASP A 180 16.67 14.05 -5.94
N ASP A 181 15.49 13.43 -6.17
CA ASP A 181 15.12 12.86 -7.46
C ASP A 181 15.04 13.94 -8.56
N LYS A 182 14.49 15.11 -8.24
CA LYS A 182 14.38 16.22 -9.19
C LYS A 182 15.69 16.97 -9.40
N ALA A 183 16.50 17.12 -8.35
CA ALA A 183 17.80 17.75 -8.41
C ALA A 183 18.83 16.90 -9.21
N ALA A 184 18.63 15.59 -9.29
CA ALA A 184 19.44 14.72 -10.16
C ALA A 184 19.33 15.11 -11.63
N ASP A 185 18.13 15.49 -12.10
CA ASP A 185 17.85 15.93 -13.45
C ASP A 185 18.04 17.45 -13.63
N ASN A 186 17.82 18.22 -12.59
CA ASN A 186 17.91 19.70 -12.57
C ASN A 186 18.57 20.19 -11.29
N PRO A 187 19.91 20.46 -11.29
CA PRO A 187 20.65 20.90 -10.11
C PRO A 187 20.13 22.21 -9.49
N GLU A 188 19.39 23.02 -10.23
CA GLU A 188 18.80 24.28 -9.75
C GLU A 188 17.34 24.07 -9.23
N PHE A 189 16.93 22.81 -9.01
CA PHE A 189 15.59 22.53 -8.53
C PHE A 189 15.37 23.21 -7.15
N PRO A 190 14.27 23.98 -7.00
CA PRO A 190 14.05 24.72 -5.75
C PRO A 190 13.70 23.78 -4.59
N PRO A 191 13.93 24.22 -3.33
CA PRO A 191 13.51 23.47 -2.16
C PRO A 191 12.03 23.12 -2.19
N VAL A 192 11.70 21.89 -1.79
CA VAL A 192 10.31 21.42 -1.71
C VAL A 192 9.60 22.11 -0.53
N ALA A 193 8.46 22.75 -0.78
CA ALA A 193 7.68 23.41 0.25
C ALA A 193 6.93 22.38 1.11
N LEU A 194 7.16 22.40 2.42
CA LEU A 194 6.52 21.54 3.41
C LEU A 194 5.65 22.40 4.34
N VAL A 195 4.34 22.25 4.24
CA VAL A 195 3.37 22.96 5.10
C VAL A 195 3.03 22.08 6.30
N MET A 196 3.20 22.61 7.50
CA MET A 196 2.88 21.96 8.77
C MET A 196 1.85 22.80 9.51
N ASP A 197 0.70 22.23 9.78
CA ASP A 197 -0.39 22.85 10.53
C ASP A 197 -0.57 22.14 11.86
N GLU A 198 -0.35 22.86 12.99
CA GLU A 198 -0.51 22.40 14.39
C GLU A 198 -0.03 20.97 14.69
N SER A 199 0.91 20.46 13.89
CA SER A 199 1.28 19.05 13.87
C SER A 199 1.93 18.52 15.16
N GLN A 200 2.19 19.38 16.14
CA GLN A 200 3.02 19.07 17.32
C GLN A 200 2.28 19.20 18.66
N GLY A 201 0.97 19.38 18.67
CA GLY A 201 0.19 19.70 19.87
C GLY A 201 0.25 18.69 21.02
N HIS A 202 0.67 17.45 20.77
CA HIS A 202 0.79 16.38 21.76
C HIS A 202 2.21 15.84 21.95
N VAL A 203 3.20 16.51 21.37
CA VAL A 203 4.62 16.13 21.46
C VAL A 203 5.26 16.90 22.62
N ASP A 204 6.13 16.24 23.38
CA ASP A 204 6.92 16.92 24.42
C ASP A 204 7.96 17.88 23.82
N ASP A 205 8.26 18.97 24.51
CA ASP A 205 9.12 20.06 24.03
C ASP A 205 10.52 19.58 23.60
N GLU A 206 11.03 18.55 24.23
CA GLU A 206 12.37 18.04 23.91
C GLU A 206 12.38 17.26 22.59
N ARG A 207 11.33 16.47 22.31
CA ARG A 207 11.17 15.82 21.02
C ARG A 207 10.89 16.83 19.91
N VAL A 208 10.07 17.85 20.20
CA VAL A 208 9.83 18.94 19.25
C VAL A 208 11.14 19.59 18.87
N ARG A 209 11.98 19.99 19.84
CA ARG A 209 13.29 20.62 19.56
C ARG A 209 14.18 19.74 18.68
N ARG A 210 14.21 18.42 18.93
CA ARG A 210 15.01 17.50 18.12
C ARG A 210 14.44 17.31 16.71
N LEU A 211 13.11 17.25 16.59
CA LEU A 211 12.45 17.20 15.30
C LEU A 211 12.70 18.46 14.49
N VAL A 212 12.55 19.64 15.11
CA VAL A 212 12.87 20.94 14.51
C VAL A 212 14.33 21.01 14.08
N GLY A 213 15.24 20.46 14.88
CA GLY A 213 16.66 20.36 14.50
C GLY A 213 16.88 19.56 13.22
N ARG A 214 16.06 18.53 12.96
CA ARG A 214 16.11 17.80 11.69
C ARG A 214 15.59 18.62 10.52
N PHE A 215 14.49 19.33 10.69
CA PHE A 215 14.01 20.26 9.67
C PHE A 215 15.07 21.30 9.32
N ASN A 216 15.71 21.93 10.32
CA ASN A 216 16.78 22.91 10.09
C ASN A 216 17.93 22.33 9.27
N THR A 217 18.37 21.10 9.57
CA THR A 217 19.42 20.44 8.81
C THR A 217 19.05 20.31 7.32
N GLU A 218 17.81 19.96 7.00
CA GLU A 218 17.40 19.78 5.60
C GLU A 218 17.07 21.12 4.90
N ILE A 219 16.67 22.14 5.67
CA ILE A 219 16.55 23.54 5.20
C ILE A 219 17.94 24.08 4.83
N GLU A 220 18.94 23.90 5.70
CA GLU A 220 20.32 24.35 5.45
C GLU A 220 20.95 23.65 4.24
N ARG A 221 20.56 22.41 3.95
CA ARG A 221 20.94 21.67 2.74
C ARG A 221 20.22 22.14 1.48
N GLY A 222 19.26 23.05 1.59
CA GLY A 222 18.47 23.54 0.47
C GLY A 222 17.44 22.56 -0.08
N ARG A 223 17.14 21.45 0.63
CA ARG A 223 16.21 20.43 0.16
C ARG A 223 14.75 20.79 0.38
N VAL A 224 14.45 21.48 1.49
CA VAL A 224 13.07 21.78 1.88
C VAL A 224 12.95 23.25 2.34
N GLN A 225 11.75 23.81 2.14
CA GLN A 225 11.29 25.04 2.75
C GLN A 225 10.10 24.71 3.65
N VAL A 226 10.19 25.00 4.95
CA VAL A 226 9.14 24.70 5.91
C VAL A 226 8.28 25.93 6.18
N ILE A 227 6.96 25.77 6.06
CA ILE A 227 5.96 26.74 6.48
C ILE A 227 5.19 26.12 7.63
N ALA A 228 5.46 26.60 8.86
CA ALA A 228 4.78 26.11 10.06
C ALA A 228 3.68 27.07 10.49
N LEU A 229 2.44 26.56 10.54
CA LEU A 229 1.29 27.25 11.09
C LEU A 229 1.09 26.74 12.53
N SER A 230 1.31 27.58 13.53
CA SER A 230 1.16 27.20 14.93
C SER A 230 0.73 28.38 15.79
N HIS A 231 -0.18 28.12 16.73
CA HIS A 231 -0.49 29.08 17.78
C HIS A 231 0.53 29.05 18.95
N ARG A 232 1.43 28.05 18.97
CA ARG A 232 2.47 27.88 19.99
C ARG A 232 3.82 28.41 19.48
N ARG A 233 4.02 29.72 19.62
CA ARG A 233 5.25 30.43 19.17
C ARG A 233 6.56 29.77 19.61
N ASN A 234 6.59 29.24 20.83
CA ASN A 234 7.83 28.79 21.47
C ASN A 234 8.36 27.47 20.86
N GLU A 235 7.51 26.66 20.25
CA GLU A 235 7.87 25.35 19.71
C GLU A 235 8.74 25.47 18.45
N PHE A 236 8.52 26.51 17.65
CA PHE A 236 9.22 26.73 16.38
C PHE A 236 10.26 27.86 16.44
N GLN A 237 10.52 28.46 17.62
CA GLN A 237 11.58 29.48 17.78
C GLN A 237 12.97 28.94 17.42
N ALA A 238 13.18 27.65 17.51
CA ALA A 238 14.42 26.99 17.11
C ALA A 238 14.55 26.82 15.58
N LEU A 239 13.48 27.05 14.79
CA LEU A 239 13.60 27.22 13.36
C LEU A 239 14.26 28.55 13.08
N ASN A 240 15.30 28.55 12.26
CA ASN A 240 15.92 29.78 11.74
C ASN A 240 14.96 30.42 10.71
N ALA A 241 13.80 30.89 11.17
CA ALA A 241 12.66 31.27 10.37
C ALA A 241 12.26 32.73 10.56
N ARG A 242 11.71 33.33 9.50
CA ARG A 242 10.99 34.60 9.62
C ARG A 242 9.61 34.34 10.25
N ASN A 243 9.33 34.94 11.37
CA ASN A 243 8.05 34.84 12.05
C ASN A 243 7.08 35.89 11.50
N TYR A 244 5.92 35.42 11.04
CA TYR A 244 4.82 36.29 10.64
C TYR A 244 3.66 36.10 11.61
N ASN A 245 3.14 37.23 12.15
CA ASN A 245 1.90 37.22 12.90
C ASN A 245 0.74 37.36 11.91
N VAL A 246 -0.12 36.38 11.88
CA VAL A 246 -1.42 36.48 11.18
C VAL A 246 -2.42 36.98 12.24
N GLU A 247 -2.64 38.31 12.30
CA GLU A 247 -3.74 38.85 13.10
C GLU A 247 -5.06 38.49 12.41
N ARG A 248 -5.96 37.89 13.21
CA ARG A 248 -7.35 37.69 12.77
C ARG A 248 -7.96 39.09 12.59
N ARG A 249 -8.15 39.54 11.36
CA ARG A 249 -9.05 40.67 11.11
C ARG A 249 -10.43 40.17 11.52
N GLU A 250 -10.95 40.66 12.64
CA GLU A 250 -12.37 40.55 12.96
C GLU A 250 -13.11 41.14 11.74
N ALA A 251 -13.98 40.34 11.13
CA ALA A 251 -14.88 40.86 10.13
C ALA A 251 -15.72 41.95 10.86
N THR A 252 -15.41 43.20 10.57
CA THR A 252 -16.28 44.31 10.94
C THR A 252 -17.62 44.02 10.31
N ASP A 253 -18.62 43.83 11.17
CA ASP A 253 -20.00 43.57 10.82
C ASP A 253 -20.50 44.80 10.04
N ASP A 254 -20.55 44.66 8.70
CA ASP A 254 -21.04 45.70 7.77
C ASP A 254 -22.57 45.89 7.90
N ARG A 255 -23.13 45.89 9.13
CA ARG A 255 -24.55 46.10 9.37
C ARG A 255 -24.92 47.54 9.68
N ASP A 256 -24.03 48.49 9.59
CA ASP A 256 -24.31 49.91 9.87
C ASP A 256 -24.22 50.80 8.63
N ILE A 257 -24.70 50.35 7.50
CA ILE A 257 -24.95 51.23 6.35
C ILE A 257 -26.39 51.06 5.84
N GLU A 258 -27.38 51.42 6.69
CA GLU A 258 -28.73 51.84 6.24
C GLU A 258 -29.36 52.58 7.42
N GLN A 259 -29.08 53.90 7.52
CA GLN A 259 -29.98 54.94 8.02
C GLN A 259 -29.82 56.22 7.27
#